data_ac04794d061330d3eedda262c9535fa7
#
_entry.id   ac04794d061330d3eedda262c9535fa7
#
_cell.length_a   1.000
_cell.length_b   1.000
_cell.length_c   1.000
_cell.angle_alpha   90.00
_cell.angle_beta   90.00
_cell.angle_gamma   90.00
#
_symmetry.space_group_name_H-M   'P 1'
#
loop_
_entity.id
_entity.type
_entity.pdbx_description
1 polymer ?
#
loop_
_entity_poly.entity_id
_entity_poly.type
_entity_poly.pdbx_seq_one_letter_code
_entity_poly.pdbx_strand_id
1 'polypeptide(L)'
;MKLAWFGVEEWLNPMDSLARINLGSSCVSALRMDELFDLTGEDLDAFLNEMRTMSLHYHHGDATGSPRIKAAVAGIYPKGNVKPEEVMITHGGTGANDLVLMSVLEPGDNCVVIKPSYQQHYDIPKGSGIETRVVQLKA
;
A
#
# COMPACT_ATOMS: atom_id res chain seq x y z
N MET A 1 16.18 -11.19 -9.82
CA MET A 1 15.27 -10.09 -10.19
C MET A 1 16.06 -8.82 -10.42
N LYS A 2 15.79 -8.08 -11.49
CA LYS A 2 16.35 -6.75 -11.75
C LYS A 2 15.21 -5.82 -12.12
N LEU A 3 14.92 -4.86 -11.25
CA LEU A 3 13.86 -3.87 -11.48
C LEU A 3 14.38 -2.74 -12.38
N ALA A 4 13.50 -2.20 -13.20
CA ALA A 4 13.77 -1.00 -13.96
C ALA A 4 13.79 0.24 -13.04
N TRP A 5 14.39 1.33 -13.54
CA TRP A 5 14.31 2.64 -12.90
C TRP A 5 12.84 3.05 -12.71
N PHE A 6 12.48 3.51 -11.51
CA PHE A 6 11.11 3.93 -11.21
C PHE A 6 10.95 5.42 -11.57
N GLY A 7 10.63 5.66 -12.84
CA GLY A 7 10.74 6.98 -13.47
C GLY A 7 9.95 8.09 -12.78
N VAL A 8 8.73 7.81 -12.32
CA VAL A 8 7.88 8.83 -11.68
C VAL A 8 8.45 9.25 -10.33
N GLU A 9 8.79 8.30 -9.46
CA GLU A 9 9.28 8.57 -8.11
C GLU A 9 10.65 9.25 -8.14
N GLU A 10 11.54 8.77 -8.99
CA GLU A 10 12.88 9.32 -9.13
C GLU A 10 12.88 10.75 -9.70
N TRP A 11 11.87 11.09 -10.49
CA TRP A 11 11.67 12.45 -10.99
C TRP A 11 10.94 13.31 -9.95
N LEU A 12 9.88 12.79 -9.32
CA LEU A 12 9.01 13.56 -8.44
C LEU A 12 9.67 13.90 -7.12
N ASN A 13 10.34 12.93 -6.48
CA ASN A 13 10.89 13.09 -5.13
C ASN A 13 11.85 14.29 -4.99
N PRO A 14 12.80 14.54 -5.92
CA PRO A 14 13.66 15.74 -5.83
C PRO A 14 12.88 17.05 -6.04
N MET A 15 11.79 17.02 -6.83
CA MET A 15 11.02 18.22 -7.16
C MET A 15 10.00 18.58 -6.07
N ASP A 16 9.50 17.61 -5.35
CA ASP A 16 8.47 17.80 -4.33
C ASP A 16 8.92 18.77 -3.23
N SER A 17 10.16 18.66 -2.79
CA SER A 17 10.75 19.56 -1.79
C SER A 17 11.11 20.96 -2.30
N LEU A 18 11.23 21.14 -3.61
CA LEU A 18 11.61 22.39 -4.25
C LEU A 18 10.40 23.22 -4.69
N ALA A 19 9.28 22.61 -4.90
CA ALA A 19 8.09 23.26 -5.41
C ALA A 19 7.43 24.13 -4.33
N ARG A 20 7.34 25.44 -4.58
CA ARG A 20 6.56 26.36 -3.72
C ARG A 20 5.05 26.06 -3.76
N ILE A 21 4.57 25.63 -4.90
CA ILE A 21 3.19 25.16 -5.12
C ILE A 21 3.28 23.86 -5.88
N ASN A 22 2.96 22.77 -5.20
CA ASN A 22 3.00 21.45 -5.81
C ASN A 22 1.64 21.13 -6.45
N LEU A 23 1.60 21.16 -7.79
CA LEU A 23 0.42 20.77 -8.59
C LEU A 23 0.59 19.34 -9.18
N GLY A 24 1.72 18.71 -8.96
CA GLY A 24 2.02 17.37 -9.49
C GLY A 24 1.70 16.24 -8.52
N SER A 25 1.51 16.54 -7.24
CA SER A 25 1.17 15.53 -6.24
C SER A 25 -0.27 15.03 -6.44
N SER A 26 -0.42 13.72 -6.44
CA SER A 26 -1.74 13.06 -6.43
C SER A 26 -2.22 12.72 -5.01
N CYS A 27 -1.43 13.05 -3.99
CA CYS A 27 -1.78 12.80 -2.60
C CYS A 27 -2.76 13.83 -2.08
N VAL A 28 -3.70 13.38 -1.25
CA VAL A 28 -4.54 14.29 -0.45
C VAL A 28 -3.68 14.98 0.62
N SER A 29 -4.12 16.15 1.10
CA SER A 29 -3.46 16.81 2.22
C SER A 29 -3.41 15.89 3.43
N ALA A 30 -2.22 15.74 4.01
CA ALA A 30 -2.05 14.94 5.21
C ALA A 30 -2.74 15.62 6.39
N LEU A 31 -3.50 14.84 7.14
CA LEU A 31 -4.05 15.27 8.42
C LEU A 31 -2.95 15.24 9.50
N ARG A 32 -3.02 16.18 10.43
CA ARG A 32 -2.30 16.06 11.69
C ARG A 32 -3.02 15.06 12.60
N MET A 33 -2.33 14.59 13.61
CA MET A 33 -2.91 13.62 14.54
C MET A 33 -4.11 14.20 15.30
N ASP A 34 -4.01 15.43 15.78
CA ASP A 34 -5.12 16.13 16.44
C ASP A 34 -6.34 16.28 15.51
N GLU A 35 -6.14 16.67 14.26
CA GLU A 35 -7.24 16.78 13.27
C GLU A 35 -7.91 15.42 12.99
N LEU A 36 -7.13 14.34 12.96
CA LEU A 36 -7.68 13.00 12.77
C LEU A 36 -8.57 12.59 13.97
N PHE A 37 -8.09 12.82 15.19
CA PHE A 37 -8.84 12.48 16.39
C PHE A 37 -10.10 13.33 16.56
N ASP A 38 -10.03 14.62 16.22
CA ASP A 38 -11.20 15.51 16.15
C ASP A 38 -12.27 14.99 15.16
N LEU A 39 -11.83 14.51 13.99
CA LEU A 39 -12.74 13.96 12.98
C LEU A 39 -13.39 12.64 13.39
N THR A 40 -12.66 11.81 14.11
CA THR A 40 -13.19 10.49 14.58
C THR A 40 -13.96 10.59 15.89
N GLY A 41 -13.77 11.67 16.64
CA GLY A 41 -14.32 11.84 18.00
C GLY A 41 -13.66 10.93 19.04
N GLU A 42 -12.49 10.38 18.74
CA GLU A 42 -11.70 9.56 19.65
C GLU A 42 -10.81 10.42 20.55
N ASP A 43 -10.45 9.91 21.71
CA ASP A 43 -9.62 10.58 22.71
C ASP A 43 -8.12 10.38 22.38
N LEU A 44 -7.46 11.43 21.95
CA LEU A 44 -6.02 11.41 21.63
C LEU A 44 -5.16 11.11 22.85
N ASP A 45 -5.48 11.64 24.03
CA ASP A 45 -4.69 11.41 25.24
C ASP A 45 -4.81 9.95 25.70
N ALA A 46 -6.00 9.37 25.60
CA ALA A 46 -6.21 7.95 25.86
C ALA A 46 -5.39 7.08 24.90
N PHE A 47 -5.37 7.40 23.60
CA PHE A 47 -4.56 6.71 22.61
C PHE A 47 -3.05 6.82 22.91
N LEU A 48 -2.55 8.00 23.23
CA LEU A 48 -1.14 8.21 23.57
C LEU A 48 -0.73 7.45 24.84
N ASN A 49 -1.63 7.35 25.82
CA ASN A 49 -1.40 6.54 27.02
C ASN A 49 -1.36 5.05 26.73
N GLU A 50 -2.25 4.54 25.85
CA GLU A 50 -2.19 3.16 25.36
C GLU A 50 -0.84 2.88 24.70
N MET A 51 -0.38 3.75 23.81
CA MET A 51 0.90 3.60 23.14
C MET A 51 2.11 3.57 24.10
N ARG A 52 2.09 4.36 25.18
CA ARG A 52 3.16 4.37 26.19
C ARG A 52 3.30 3.05 26.92
N THR A 53 2.23 2.33 27.09
CA THR A 53 2.17 1.06 27.84
C THR A 53 2.22 -0.17 26.92
N MET A 54 2.14 0.03 25.62
CA MET A 54 2.17 -1.03 24.62
C MET A 54 3.53 -1.72 24.61
N SER A 55 3.52 -3.05 24.67
CA SER A 55 4.73 -3.83 24.50
C SER A 55 5.27 -3.73 23.06
N LEU A 56 6.58 -3.52 22.91
CA LEU A 56 7.25 -3.40 21.61
C LEU A 56 7.57 -4.78 20.99
N HIS A 57 6.67 -5.72 21.08
CA HIS A 57 6.79 -6.99 20.37
C HIS A 57 6.69 -6.76 18.85
N TYR A 58 7.47 -7.53 18.08
CA TYR A 58 7.45 -7.45 16.62
C TYR A 58 6.14 -8.00 16.00
N HIS A 59 5.35 -8.74 16.75
CA HIS A 59 3.99 -9.14 16.39
C HIS A 59 3.09 -9.17 17.64
N HIS A 60 1.85 -8.81 17.49
CA HIS A 60 0.82 -8.86 18.53
C HIS A 60 -0.13 -10.04 18.32
N GLY A 61 0.45 -11.25 18.27
CA GLY A 61 -0.28 -12.51 18.15
C GLY A 61 -0.62 -12.97 16.73
N ASP A 62 -0.40 -12.14 15.70
CA ASP A 62 -0.62 -12.50 14.30
C ASP A 62 0.43 -11.83 13.40
N ALA A 63 1.27 -12.63 12.74
CA ALA A 63 2.29 -12.16 11.81
C ALA A 63 1.69 -11.47 10.55
N THR A 64 0.42 -11.69 10.26
CA THR A 64 -0.30 -11.08 9.13
C THR A 64 -0.94 -9.73 9.47
N GLY A 65 -0.80 -9.25 10.70
CA GLY A 65 -1.34 -8.00 11.20
C GLY A 65 -2.17 -8.19 12.47
N SER A 66 -2.29 -7.13 13.28
CA SER A 66 -3.06 -7.23 14.51
C SER A 66 -4.55 -7.52 14.22
N PRO A 67 -5.23 -8.30 15.06
CA PRO A 67 -6.67 -8.59 14.87
C PRO A 67 -7.54 -7.33 14.77
N ARG A 68 -7.19 -6.26 15.49
CA ARG A 68 -7.92 -4.99 15.48
C ARG A 68 -7.88 -4.33 14.09
N ILE A 69 -6.69 -4.21 13.47
CA ILE A 69 -6.58 -3.60 12.15
C ILE A 69 -7.21 -4.49 11.06
N LYS A 70 -7.07 -5.80 11.15
CA LYS A 70 -7.68 -6.74 10.20
C LYS A 70 -9.21 -6.64 10.23
N ALA A 71 -9.81 -6.54 11.41
CA ALA A 71 -11.24 -6.33 11.57
C ALA A 71 -11.69 -4.98 11.01
N ALA A 72 -10.93 -3.90 11.26
CA ALA A 72 -11.24 -2.58 10.72
C ALA A 72 -11.19 -2.56 9.20
N VAL A 73 -10.17 -3.18 8.59
CA VAL A 73 -10.05 -3.31 7.13
C VAL A 73 -11.19 -4.14 6.55
N ALA A 74 -11.52 -5.28 7.14
CA ALA A 74 -12.66 -6.09 6.70
C ALA A 74 -13.99 -5.32 6.75
N GLY A 75 -14.15 -4.45 7.76
CA GLY A 75 -15.34 -3.59 7.94
C GLY A 75 -15.54 -2.53 6.86
N ILE A 76 -14.50 -2.19 6.07
CA ILE A 76 -14.62 -1.24 4.95
C ILE A 76 -15.36 -1.90 3.76
N TYR A 77 -15.30 -3.23 3.66
CA TYR A 77 -15.93 -3.95 2.55
C TYR A 77 -17.39 -4.23 2.86
N PRO A 78 -18.32 -3.83 1.96
CA PRO A 78 -19.76 -3.96 2.22
C PRO A 78 -20.18 -5.43 2.31
N LYS A 79 -21.16 -5.68 3.18
CA LYS A 79 -21.87 -6.97 3.33
C LYS A 79 -21.02 -8.17 3.80
N GLY A 80 -19.91 -7.94 4.48
CA GLY A 80 -19.09 -9.04 5.01
C GLY A 80 -18.46 -9.92 3.93
N ASN A 81 -18.20 -9.35 2.74
CA ASN A 81 -17.55 -10.07 1.64
C ASN A 81 -16.07 -10.36 1.93
N VAL A 82 -15.48 -9.72 2.92
CA VAL A 82 -14.10 -9.94 3.37
C VAL A 82 -14.13 -10.21 4.87
N LYS A 83 -13.50 -11.28 5.29
CA LYS A 83 -13.37 -11.63 6.70
C LYS A 83 -12.00 -11.18 7.23
N PRO A 84 -11.87 -10.90 8.53
CA PRO A 84 -10.58 -10.50 9.10
C PRO A 84 -9.43 -11.46 8.83
N GLU A 85 -9.68 -12.77 8.82
CA GLU A 85 -8.69 -13.80 8.52
C GLU A 85 -8.21 -13.81 7.06
N GLU A 86 -8.95 -13.17 6.15
CA GLU A 86 -8.59 -13.00 4.73
C GLU A 86 -7.77 -11.71 4.49
N VAL A 87 -7.51 -10.93 5.55
CA VAL A 87 -6.74 -9.67 5.48
C VAL A 87 -5.30 -9.92 5.91
N MET A 88 -4.37 -9.46 5.11
CA MET A 88 -2.95 -9.38 5.44
C MET A 88 -2.47 -7.94 5.35
N ILE A 89 -1.78 -7.47 6.38
CA ILE A 89 -1.22 -6.12 6.43
C ILE A 89 0.21 -6.16 5.92
N THR A 90 0.54 -5.24 5.03
CA THR A 90 1.86 -5.11 4.42
C THR A 90 2.42 -3.71 4.60
N HIS A 91 3.69 -3.50 4.24
CA HIS A 91 4.31 -2.17 4.21
C HIS A 91 3.86 -1.40 2.96
N GLY A 92 2.67 -0.79 3.07
CA GLY A 92 2.04 -0.04 1.99
C GLY A 92 1.55 -0.90 0.83
N GLY A 93 0.91 -0.27 -0.16
CA GLY A 93 0.44 -0.94 -1.37
C GLY A 93 1.57 -1.54 -2.21
N THR A 94 2.77 -0.96 -2.14
CA THR A 94 3.98 -1.50 -2.79
C THR A 94 4.30 -2.90 -2.28
N GLY A 95 4.32 -3.07 -0.95
CA GLY A 95 4.56 -4.38 -0.34
C GLY A 95 3.45 -5.39 -0.67
N ALA A 96 2.21 -4.93 -0.77
CA ALA A 96 1.09 -5.79 -1.18
C ALA A 96 1.24 -6.25 -2.63
N ASN A 97 1.56 -5.35 -3.56
CA ASN A 97 1.77 -5.69 -4.97
C ASN A 97 2.90 -6.70 -5.14
N ASP A 98 4.03 -6.47 -4.49
CA ASP A 98 5.19 -7.36 -4.57
C ASP A 98 4.84 -8.75 -4.02
N LEU A 99 4.25 -8.80 -2.83
CA LEU A 99 3.88 -10.06 -2.19
C LEU A 99 2.89 -10.87 -3.03
N VAL A 100 1.85 -10.24 -3.58
CA VAL A 100 0.87 -10.92 -4.43
C VAL A 100 1.54 -11.46 -5.70
N LEU A 101 2.29 -10.63 -6.41
CA LEU A 101 2.94 -11.04 -7.66
C LEU A 101 3.94 -12.16 -7.45
N MET A 102 4.74 -12.09 -6.37
CA MET A 102 5.72 -13.14 -6.02
C MET A 102 5.06 -14.43 -5.51
N SER A 103 3.83 -14.35 -5.01
CA SER A 103 3.13 -15.53 -4.48
C SER A 103 2.35 -16.29 -5.54
N VAL A 104 1.91 -15.61 -6.61
CA VAL A 104 1.02 -16.21 -7.62
C VAL A 104 1.68 -16.44 -8.97
N LEU A 105 2.89 -15.91 -9.21
CA LEU A 105 3.59 -16.05 -10.49
C LEU A 105 4.87 -16.86 -10.33
N GLU A 106 5.06 -17.81 -11.24
CA GLU A 106 6.24 -18.65 -11.34
C GLU A 106 6.96 -18.45 -12.70
N PRO A 107 8.24 -18.78 -12.81
CA PRO A 107 8.95 -18.75 -14.09
C PRO A 107 8.23 -19.60 -15.16
N GLY A 108 7.91 -18.98 -16.29
CA GLY A 108 7.12 -19.60 -17.36
C GLY A 108 5.67 -19.14 -17.41
N ASP A 109 5.19 -18.48 -16.36
CA ASP A 109 3.86 -17.85 -16.37
C ASP A 109 3.86 -16.58 -17.21
N ASN A 110 2.65 -16.07 -17.42
CA ASN A 110 2.43 -14.76 -18.00
C ASN A 110 1.36 -14.00 -17.22
N CYS A 111 1.46 -12.67 -17.27
CA CYS A 111 0.44 -11.78 -16.73
C CYS A 111 -0.01 -10.74 -17.75
N VAL A 112 -1.24 -10.29 -17.64
CA VAL A 112 -1.80 -9.20 -18.44
C VAL A 112 -1.87 -7.95 -17.58
N VAL A 113 -1.32 -6.85 -18.10
CA VAL A 113 -1.34 -5.55 -17.43
C VAL A 113 -1.94 -4.48 -18.33
N ILE A 114 -2.63 -3.53 -17.72
CA ILE A 114 -3.23 -2.40 -18.42
C ILE A 114 -2.28 -1.20 -18.33
N LYS A 115 -2.10 -0.46 -19.43
CA LYS A 115 -1.39 0.82 -19.46
C LYS A 115 -2.29 1.92 -20.02
N PRO A 116 -2.23 3.17 -19.47
CA PRO A 116 -1.37 3.62 -18.36
C PRO A 116 -1.78 3.02 -17.02
N SER A 117 -0.79 2.70 -16.18
CA SER A 117 -0.96 2.13 -14.85
C SER A 117 0.30 2.39 -14.02
N TYR A 118 0.22 2.10 -12.73
CA TYR A 118 1.35 2.22 -11.83
C TYR A 118 2.49 1.28 -12.26
N GLN A 119 3.70 1.79 -12.28
CA GLN A 119 4.86 1.11 -12.88
C GLN A 119 5.13 -0.27 -12.26
N GLN A 120 4.88 -0.46 -10.99
CA GLN A 120 5.06 -1.73 -10.29
C GLN A 120 4.28 -2.88 -10.92
N HIS A 121 3.07 -2.62 -11.44
CA HIS A 121 2.21 -3.65 -11.99
C HIS A 121 2.82 -4.37 -13.20
N TYR A 122 3.73 -3.72 -13.91
CA TYR A 122 4.39 -4.33 -15.09
C TYR A 122 5.88 -4.54 -14.93
N ASP A 123 6.58 -3.77 -14.08
CA ASP A 123 8.01 -3.91 -13.92
C ASP A 123 8.41 -4.99 -12.90
N ILE A 124 7.60 -5.23 -11.86
CA ILE A 124 7.86 -6.32 -10.91
C ILE A 124 7.80 -7.69 -11.63
N PRO A 125 6.70 -8.07 -12.29
CA PRO A 125 6.66 -9.35 -12.98
C PRO A 125 7.72 -9.45 -14.09
N LYS A 126 7.92 -8.40 -14.88
CA LYS A 126 8.95 -8.36 -15.91
C LYS A 126 10.36 -8.54 -15.33
N GLY A 127 10.67 -7.85 -14.23
CA GLY A 127 11.96 -7.96 -13.53
C GLY A 127 12.18 -9.34 -12.90
N SER A 128 11.12 -10.08 -12.63
CA SER A 128 11.13 -11.46 -12.16
C SER A 128 11.17 -12.50 -13.28
N GLY A 129 11.24 -12.06 -14.55
CA GLY A 129 11.31 -12.96 -15.70
C GLY A 129 9.94 -13.49 -16.18
N ILE A 130 8.85 -12.89 -15.72
CA ILE A 130 7.49 -13.24 -16.13
C ILE A 130 7.14 -12.53 -17.44
N GLU A 131 6.54 -13.26 -18.38
CA GLU A 131 6.02 -12.67 -19.62
C GLU A 131 4.91 -11.67 -19.29
N THR A 132 5.13 -10.40 -19.59
CA THR A 132 4.16 -9.34 -19.29
C THR A 132 3.51 -8.83 -20.57
N ARG A 133 2.22 -9.14 -20.74
CA ARG A 133 1.39 -8.74 -21.88
C ARG A 133 0.66 -7.44 -21.57
N VAL A 134 0.83 -6.44 -22.42
CA VAL A 134 0.29 -5.10 -22.20
C VAL A 134 -0.98 -4.88 -23.01
N VAL A 135 -2.05 -4.50 -22.34
CA VAL A 135 -3.26 -3.92 -22.95
C VAL A 135 -3.14 -2.40 -22.85
N GLN A 136 -2.97 -1.75 -23.99
CA GLN A 136 -2.89 -0.29 -24.07
C GLN A 136 -4.30 0.30 -24.14
N LEU A 137 -4.68 1.09 -23.13
CA LEU A 137 -5.90 1.89 -23.23
C LEU A 137 -5.70 3.02 -24.25
N LYS A 138 -6.71 3.26 -25.03
CA LYS A 138 -6.78 4.42 -25.94
C LYS A 138 -7.44 5.58 -25.21
N ALA A 139 -6.93 6.79 -25.43
CA ALA A 139 -7.57 8.02 -25.00
C ALA A 139 -8.83 8.29 -25.82
#